data_c10868a0308793f23947476d67c6a826
#
_entry.id   c10868a0308793f23947476d67c6a826
#
_cell.length_a   1.000
_cell.length_b   1.000
_cell.length_c   1.000
_cell.angle_alpha   90.00
_cell.angle_beta   90.00
_cell.angle_gamma   90.00
#
_symmetry.space_group_name_H-M   'P 1'
#
loop_
_entity.id
_entity.type
_entity.pdbx_description
1 polymer ?
#
loop_
_entity_poly.entity_id
_entity_poly.type
_entity_poly.pdbx_seq_one_letter_code
_entity_poly.pdbx_strand_id
1 'polypeptide(L)'
;FNNKRIFISGATGSWGQTLTAMLLKHYNPAEIICFSRGELQQVLMQRRFQDPRLKFVIGDVRDYESVKFATKGVDYIFHLAALKHVPICEDHPQEAIKTNITGTTNIVNAAIENHVSKVIDVSTDKAVEPLNLYGMTKGVGEKLIIQGNDLSKHTRFVCVRGGNVMGSNG
;
A
#
# COMPACT_ATOMS: atom_id res chain seq x y z
N PHE A 1 -8.80 7.32 -13.39
CA PHE A 1 -8.17 8.04 -12.25
C PHE A 1 -8.27 9.58 -12.36
N ASN A 2 -8.85 10.10 -13.45
CA ASN A 2 -9.01 11.55 -13.62
C ASN A 2 -9.93 12.14 -12.53
N ASN A 3 -9.52 13.26 -11.95
CA ASN A 3 -10.22 13.96 -10.87
C ASN A 3 -10.44 13.09 -9.60
N LYS A 4 -9.60 12.05 -9.39
CA LYS A 4 -9.69 11.14 -8.26
C LYS A 4 -8.59 11.39 -7.25
N ARG A 5 -8.89 11.20 -5.98
CA ARG A 5 -7.92 11.21 -4.88
C ARG A 5 -7.43 9.80 -4.64
N ILE A 6 -6.12 9.60 -4.73
CA ILE A 6 -5.47 8.30 -4.69
C ILE A 6 -4.52 8.26 -3.50
N PHE A 7 -4.61 7.22 -2.68
CA PHE A 7 -3.66 6.97 -1.61
C PHE A 7 -2.75 5.81 -1.98
N ILE A 8 -1.45 5.97 -1.74
CA ILE A 8 -0.43 4.94 -1.99
C ILE A 8 0.36 4.72 -0.71
N SER A 9 0.16 3.59 -0.03
CA SER A 9 1.04 3.19 1.06
C SER A 9 2.33 2.61 0.50
N GLY A 10 3.48 2.89 1.14
CA GLY A 10 4.78 2.48 0.59
C GLY A 10 5.16 3.23 -0.69
N ALA A 11 4.64 4.44 -0.87
CA ALA A 11 4.78 5.25 -2.08
C ALA A 11 6.25 5.51 -2.47
N THR A 12 7.16 5.59 -1.50
CA THR A 12 8.59 5.85 -1.74
C THR A 12 9.39 4.63 -2.19
N GLY A 13 8.79 3.44 -2.18
CA GLY A 13 9.40 2.22 -2.73
C GLY A 13 9.43 2.22 -4.25
N SER A 14 10.14 1.24 -4.85
CA SER A 14 10.29 1.12 -6.32
C SER A 14 8.93 1.08 -7.04
N TRP A 15 8.00 0.25 -6.57
CA TRP A 15 6.66 0.16 -7.12
C TRP A 15 5.86 1.45 -6.93
N GLY A 16 5.91 2.05 -5.74
CA GLY A 16 5.18 3.27 -5.43
C GLY A 16 5.60 4.43 -6.31
N GLN A 17 6.91 4.62 -6.51
CA GLN A 17 7.43 5.67 -7.40
C GLN A 17 7.05 5.43 -8.86
N THR A 18 7.14 4.18 -9.34
CA THR A 18 6.75 3.82 -10.72
C THR A 18 5.25 4.05 -10.93
N LEU A 19 4.41 3.58 -10.00
CA LEU A 19 2.96 3.80 -10.06
C LEU A 19 2.63 5.29 -10.05
N THR A 20 3.27 6.06 -9.18
CA THR A 20 3.08 7.53 -9.13
C THR A 20 3.43 8.17 -10.47
N ALA A 21 4.58 7.82 -11.06
CA ALA A 21 5.00 8.33 -12.36
C ALA A 21 3.98 7.99 -13.47
N MET A 22 3.48 6.75 -13.49
CA MET A 22 2.47 6.32 -14.47
C MET A 22 1.14 7.06 -14.30
N LEU A 23 0.68 7.23 -13.04
CA LEU A 23 -0.56 7.95 -12.76
C LEU A 23 -0.47 9.42 -13.21
N LEU A 24 0.66 10.08 -12.94
CA LEU A 24 0.88 11.47 -13.34
C LEU A 24 1.01 11.64 -14.85
N LYS A 25 1.61 10.64 -15.53
CA LYS A 25 1.85 10.67 -16.98
C LYS A 25 0.59 10.38 -17.80
N HIS A 26 -0.23 9.42 -17.38
CA HIS A 26 -1.33 8.91 -18.19
C HIS A 26 -2.71 9.37 -17.72
N TYR A 27 -2.80 9.94 -16.51
CA TYR A 27 -4.05 10.41 -15.92
C TYR A 27 -3.88 11.80 -15.31
N ASN A 28 -5.02 12.42 -14.97
CA ASN A 28 -5.05 13.69 -14.24
C ASN A 28 -5.76 13.51 -12.89
N PRO A 29 -5.08 12.85 -11.90
CA PRO A 29 -5.66 12.73 -10.56
C PRO A 29 -5.81 14.10 -9.89
N ALA A 30 -6.81 14.25 -9.03
CA ALA A 30 -6.96 15.45 -8.21
C ALA A 30 -5.85 15.55 -7.17
N GLU A 31 -5.47 14.43 -6.56
CA GLU A 31 -4.40 14.33 -5.56
C GLU A 31 -3.87 12.90 -5.49
N ILE A 32 -2.57 12.74 -5.29
CA ILE A 32 -1.94 11.46 -4.95
C ILE A 32 -1.28 11.62 -3.58
N ILE A 33 -1.80 10.92 -2.57
CA ILE A 33 -1.27 10.90 -1.22
C ILE A 33 -0.19 9.82 -1.12
N CYS A 34 1.07 10.26 -1.02
CA CYS A 34 2.24 9.42 -0.89
C CYS A 34 2.52 9.16 0.60
N PHE A 35 2.08 8.00 1.10
CA PHE A 35 2.18 7.64 2.52
C PHE A 35 3.33 6.66 2.76
N SER A 36 4.26 7.03 3.64
CA SER A 36 5.40 6.19 4.04
C SER A 36 6.06 6.70 5.33
N ARG A 37 6.90 5.86 5.94
CA ARG A 37 7.58 6.17 7.21
C ARG A 37 8.81 7.06 7.04
N GLY A 38 9.52 6.90 5.91
CA GLY A 38 10.83 7.50 5.72
C GLY A 38 10.77 8.94 5.23
N GLU A 39 11.05 9.92 6.10
CA GLU A 39 11.11 11.33 5.76
C GLU A 39 12.06 11.60 4.60
N LEU A 40 13.32 11.13 4.69
CA LEU A 40 14.32 11.35 3.64
C LEU A 40 13.84 10.87 2.28
N GLN A 41 13.24 9.69 2.21
CA GLN A 41 12.76 9.12 0.95
C GLN A 41 11.59 9.93 0.37
N GLN A 42 10.75 10.52 1.21
CA GLN A 42 9.69 11.43 0.76
C GLN A 42 10.27 12.73 0.20
N VAL A 43 11.24 13.33 0.88
CA VAL A 43 11.93 14.55 0.40
C VAL A 43 12.60 14.31 -0.95
N LEU A 44 13.30 13.18 -1.11
CA LEU A 44 13.94 12.84 -2.39
C LEU A 44 12.91 12.63 -3.51
N MET A 45 11.80 11.95 -3.20
CA MET A 45 10.71 11.75 -4.14
C MET A 45 10.02 13.07 -4.52
N GLN A 46 9.80 13.97 -3.56
CA GLN A 46 9.24 15.30 -3.80
C GLN A 46 10.12 16.13 -4.72
N ARG A 47 11.43 16.14 -4.48
CA ARG A 47 12.41 16.84 -5.32
C ARG A 47 12.47 16.28 -6.74
N ARG A 48 12.28 14.96 -6.89
CA ARG A 48 12.30 14.28 -8.18
C ARG A 48 11.07 14.61 -9.05
N PHE A 49 9.88 14.57 -8.45
CA PHE A 49 8.64 14.71 -9.22
C PHE A 49 8.20 16.16 -9.40
N GLN A 50 8.36 17.00 -8.39
CA GLN A 50 7.98 18.43 -8.39
C GLN A 50 6.56 18.69 -8.93
N ASP A 51 5.61 17.77 -8.65
CA ASP A 51 4.24 17.85 -9.15
C ASP A 51 3.29 18.29 -8.02
N PRO A 52 2.50 19.37 -8.20
CA PRO A 52 1.61 19.90 -7.16
C PRO A 52 0.46 18.95 -6.78
N ARG A 53 0.18 17.94 -7.58
CA ARG A 53 -0.83 16.91 -7.27
C ARG A 53 -0.34 15.91 -6.23
N LEU A 54 0.95 15.89 -5.88
CA LEU A 54 1.52 15.00 -4.88
C LEU A 54 1.44 15.62 -3.49
N LYS A 55 0.85 14.87 -2.56
CA LYS A 55 0.85 15.17 -1.14
C LYS A 55 1.64 14.10 -0.39
N PHE A 56 2.68 14.53 0.29
CA PHE A 56 3.52 13.63 1.08
C PHE A 56 3.03 13.59 2.53
N VAL A 57 2.81 12.38 3.04
CA VAL A 57 2.35 12.16 4.42
C VAL A 57 3.26 11.14 5.09
N ILE A 58 3.95 11.56 6.15
CA ILE A 58 4.72 10.66 6.99
C ILE A 58 3.75 9.92 7.90
N GLY A 59 3.80 8.58 7.85
CA GLY A 59 2.96 7.74 8.68
C GLY A 59 3.31 6.25 8.54
N ASP A 60 2.78 5.46 9.44
CA ASP A 60 3.00 4.02 9.51
C ASP A 60 1.67 3.27 9.30
N VAL A 61 1.64 2.28 8.43
CA VAL A 61 0.44 1.44 8.21
C VAL A 61 0.04 0.66 9.46
N ARG A 62 0.95 0.47 10.42
CA ARG A 62 0.70 -0.16 11.71
C ARG A 62 -0.13 0.71 12.66
N ASP A 63 -0.19 2.01 12.40
CA ASP A 63 -0.98 2.99 13.15
C ASP A 63 -2.32 3.23 12.43
N TYR A 64 -3.39 2.71 13.01
CA TYR A 64 -4.74 2.81 12.44
C TYR A 64 -5.22 4.26 12.28
N GLU A 65 -5.03 5.10 13.30
CA GLU A 65 -5.50 6.48 13.27
C GLU A 65 -4.78 7.30 12.18
N SER A 66 -3.48 7.08 12.01
CA SER A 66 -2.69 7.69 10.93
C SER A 66 -3.21 7.29 9.55
N VAL A 67 -3.48 6.00 9.33
CA VAL A 67 -4.05 5.48 8.07
C VAL A 67 -5.44 6.04 7.84
N LYS A 68 -6.32 5.99 8.85
CA LYS A 68 -7.69 6.48 8.79
C LYS A 68 -7.73 7.96 8.42
N PHE A 69 -6.91 8.78 9.08
CA PHE A 69 -6.82 10.20 8.77
C PHE A 69 -6.33 10.46 7.34
N ALA A 70 -5.28 9.76 6.90
CA ALA A 70 -4.68 9.96 5.59
C ALA A 70 -5.56 9.46 4.43
N THR A 71 -6.48 8.53 4.69
CA THR A 71 -7.40 7.98 3.68
C THR A 71 -8.76 8.68 3.63
N LYS A 72 -8.96 9.75 4.42
CA LYS A 72 -10.22 10.50 4.44
C LYS A 72 -10.51 11.19 3.09
N GLY A 73 -11.65 10.85 2.49
CA GLY A 73 -12.08 11.38 1.20
C GLY A 73 -11.26 10.86 0.01
N VAL A 74 -10.58 9.72 0.16
CA VAL A 74 -9.84 9.03 -0.89
C VAL A 74 -10.79 8.16 -1.71
N ASP A 75 -10.62 8.16 -3.05
CA ASP A 75 -11.39 7.28 -3.95
C ASP A 75 -10.74 5.90 -4.09
N TYR A 76 -9.40 5.84 -4.19
CA TYR A 76 -8.65 4.61 -4.46
C TYR A 76 -7.44 4.46 -3.53
N ILE A 77 -7.24 3.26 -3.03
CA ILE A 77 -6.05 2.89 -2.26
C ILE A 77 -5.22 1.86 -3.04
N PHE A 78 -3.93 2.13 -3.18
CA PHE A 78 -2.92 1.15 -3.55
C PHE A 78 -2.09 0.81 -2.31
N HIS A 79 -2.24 -0.41 -1.80
CA HIS A 79 -1.51 -0.87 -0.63
C HIS A 79 -0.24 -1.60 -1.06
N LEU A 80 0.91 -0.89 -0.96
CA LEU A 80 2.23 -1.39 -1.38
C LEU A 80 3.19 -1.56 -0.19
N ALA A 81 2.82 -1.03 0.98
CA ALA A 81 3.68 -1.10 2.16
C ALA A 81 3.75 -2.53 2.70
N ALA A 82 4.95 -3.09 2.72
CA ALA A 82 5.22 -4.40 3.30
C ALA A 82 6.69 -4.52 3.73
N LEU A 83 6.99 -5.38 4.69
CA LEU A 83 8.30 -5.99 4.83
C LEU A 83 8.38 -7.16 3.85
N LYS A 84 9.39 -7.16 2.96
CA LYS A 84 9.44 -8.08 1.81
C LYS A 84 10.73 -8.92 1.72
N HIS A 85 11.78 -8.52 2.39
CA HIS A 85 13.03 -9.26 2.40
C HIS A 85 12.91 -10.50 3.29
N VAL A 86 13.00 -11.67 2.68
CA VAL A 86 12.78 -12.95 3.37
C VAL A 86 13.67 -13.09 4.62
N PRO A 87 15.01 -12.89 4.56
CA PRO A 87 15.85 -12.99 5.77
C PRO A 87 15.41 -12.02 6.87
N ILE A 88 15.08 -10.79 6.53
CA ILE A 88 14.64 -9.79 7.51
C ILE A 88 13.30 -10.19 8.15
N CYS A 89 12.39 -10.79 7.40
CA CYS A 89 11.13 -11.27 7.97
C CYS A 89 11.35 -12.45 8.92
N GLU A 90 12.28 -13.37 8.59
CA GLU A 90 12.63 -14.50 9.47
C GLU A 90 13.32 -14.01 10.76
N ASP A 91 14.24 -13.05 10.65
CA ASP A 91 14.96 -12.50 11.82
C ASP A 91 14.06 -11.62 12.72
N HIS A 92 13.03 -10.98 12.11
CA HIS A 92 12.14 -10.05 12.79
C HIS A 92 10.65 -10.39 12.58
N PRO A 93 10.19 -11.57 13.04
CA PRO A 93 8.86 -12.08 12.72
C PRO A 93 7.73 -11.17 13.22
N GLN A 94 7.87 -10.57 14.38
CA GLN A 94 6.87 -9.66 14.93
C GLN A 94 6.69 -8.40 14.06
N GLU A 95 7.78 -7.85 13.52
CA GLU A 95 7.71 -6.68 12.65
C GLU A 95 7.10 -7.02 11.29
N ALA A 96 7.36 -8.23 10.77
CA ALA A 96 6.71 -8.74 9.57
C ALA A 96 5.18 -8.88 9.79
N ILE A 97 4.75 -9.48 10.91
CA ILE A 97 3.33 -9.62 11.27
C ILE A 97 2.67 -8.25 11.44
N LYS A 98 3.27 -7.35 12.21
CA LYS A 98 2.73 -5.99 12.43
C LYS A 98 2.56 -5.23 11.12
N THR A 99 3.55 -5.31 10.22
CA THR A 99 3.51 -4.55 8.97
C THR A 99 2.57 -5.19 7.96
N ASN A 100 2.73 -6.50 7.69
CA ASN A 100 2.06 -7.18 6.60
C ASN A 100 0.65 -7.65 6.96
N ILE A 101 0.37 -7.92 8.25
CA ILE A 101 -0.97 -8.37 8.69
C ILE A 101 -1.72 -7.22 9.36
N THR A 102 -1.20 -6.66 10.47
CA THR A 102 -1.89 -5.57 11.17
C THR A 102 -2.01 -4.33 10.27
N GLY A 103 -0.95 -3.99 9.52
CA GLY A 103 -1.00 -2.89 8.56
C GLY A 103 -2.06 -3.08 7.49
N THR A 104 -2.19 -4.30 6.93
CA THR A 104 -3.24 -4.63 5.96
C THR A 104 -4.64 -4.55 6.60
N THR A 105 -4.80 -5.04 7.83
CA THR A 105 -6.07 -4.91 8.59
C THR A 105 -6.46 -3.44 8.75
N ASN A 106 -5.50 -2.58 9.10
CA ASN A 106 -5.73 -1.14 9.24
C ASN A 106 -6.18 -0.49 7.93
N ILE A 107 -5.56 -0.87 6.81
CA ILE A 107 -5.98 -0.40 5.47
C ILE A 107 -7.42 -0.84 5.16
N VAL A 108 -7.78 -2.11 5.42
CA VAL A 108 -9.14 -2.61 5.18
C VAL A 108 -10.16 -1.82 6.01
N ASN A 109 -9.92 -1.69 7.32
CA ASN A 109 -10.83 -1.00 8.22
C ASN A 109 -10.99 0.49 7.88
N ALA A 110 -9.86 1.18 7.63
CA ALA A 110 -9.88 2.59 7.24
C ALA A 110 -10.58 2.82 5.89
N ALA A 111 -10.40 1.93 4.93
CA ALA A 111 -11.05 2.00 3.63
C ALA A 111 -12.57 1.84 3.74
N ILE A 112 -13.04 0.90 4.57
CA ILE A 112 -14.46 0.68 4.84
C ILE A 112 -15.06 1.92 5.52
N GLU A 113 -14.43 2.40 6.58
CA GLU A 113 -14.92 3.54 7.36
C GLU A 113 -14.96 4.85 6.56
N ASN A 114 -13.97 5.06 5.69
CA ASN A 114 -13.89 6.23 4.81
C ASN A 114 -14.63 6.07 3.47
N HIS A 115 -15.36 4.96 3.27
CA HIS A 115 -16.12 4.66 2.05
C HIS A 115 -15.27 4.75 0.77
N VAL A 116 -14.02 4.28 0.84
CA VAL A 116 -13.12 4.21 -0.32
C VAL A 116 -13.73 3.31 -1.40
N SER A 117 -13.73 3.74 -2.65
CA SER A 117 -14.37 2.98 -3.72
C SER A 117 -13.66 1.66 -4.02
N LYS A 118 -12.32 1.65 -4.02
CA LYS A 118 -11.54 0.44 -4.31
C LYS A 118 -10.19 0.44 -3.61
N VAL A 119 -9.82 -0.73 -3.10
CA VAL A 119 -8.50 -1.04 -2.55
C VAL A 119 -7.82 -2.09 -3.41
N ILE A 120 -6.60 -1.83 -3.84
CA ILE A 120 -5.74 -2.75 -4.56
C ILE A 120 -4.55 -3.08 -3.65
N ASP A 121 -4.46 -4.32 -3.18
CA ASP A 121 -3.28 -4.83 -2.47
C ASP A 121 -2.32 -5.50 -3.44
N VAL A 122 -1.04 -5.16 -3.31
CA VAL A 122 0.01 -5.84 -4.07
C VAL A 122 0.58 -6.97 -3.22
N SER A 123 0.26 -8.17 -3.63
CA SER A 123 0.77 -9.42 -3.07
C SER A 123 1.93 -9.98 -3.90
N THR A 124 2.28 -11.23 -3.70
CA THR A 124 3.46 -11.89 -4.25
C THR A 124 3.15 -13.34 -4.65
N ASP A 125 3.91 -13.87 -5.60
CA ASP A 125 3.94 -15.31 -5.91
C ASP A 125 4.30 -16.18 -4.69
N LYS A 126 5.11 -15.64 -3.76
CA LYS A 126 5.52 -16.31 -2.52
C LYS A 126 4.38 -16.53 -1.51
N ALA A 127 3.20 -15.94 -1.75
CA ALA A 127 1.98 -16.21 -0.98
C ALA A 127 1.29 -17.53 -1.39
N VAL A 128 1.73 -18.15 -2.51
CA VAL A 128 1.26 -19.46 -2.97
C VAL A 128 2.12 -20.53 -2.32
N GLU A 129 1.53 -21.44 -1.57
CA GLU A 129 2.23 -22.50 -0.83
C GLU A 129 3.47 -21.96 -0.09
N PRO A 130 3.27 -21.01 0.85
CA PRO A 130 4.36 -20.20 1.38
C PRO A 130 5.36 -21.03 2.19
N LEU A 131 6.64 -20.97 1.83
CA LEU A 131 7.74 -21.63 2.52
C LEU A 131 8.47 -20.75 3.53
N ASN A 132 8.10 -19.46 3.60
CA ASN A 132 8.78 -18.49 4.45
C ASN A 132 7.77 -17.50 5.04
N LEU A 133 8.18 -16.81 6.12
CA LEU A 133 7.31 -15.89 6.85
C LEU A 133 6.79 -14.74 5.98
N TYR A 134 7.61 -14.21 5.07
CA TYR A 134 7.12 -13.19 4.13
C TYR A 134 5.91 -13.69 3.34
N GLY A 135 6.03 -14.85 2.70
CA GLY A 135 4.93 -15.46 1.94
C GLY A 135 3.72 -15.76 2.82
N MET A 136 3.94 -16.32 4.03
CA MET A 136 2.87 -16.61 5.01
C MET A 136 2.10 -15.34 5.39
N THR A 137 2.81 -14.27 5.73
CA THR A 137 2.17 -13.00 6.13
C THR A 137 1.43 -12.34 4.97
N LYS A 138 1.94 -12.41 3.73
CA LYS A 138 1.23 -11.92 2.55
C LYS A 138 0.00 -12.79 2.24
N GLY A 139 0.09 -14.11 2.38
CA GLY A 139 -1.06 -15.01 2.21
C GLY A 139 -2.19 -14.72 3.21
N VAL A 140 -1.86 -14.41 4.48
CA VAL A 140 -2.85 -13.95 5.47
C VAL A 140 -3.42 -12.59 5.05
N GLY A 141 -2.58 -11.65 4.62
CA GLY A 141 -3.00 -10.34 4.12
C GLY A 141 -4.01 -10.44 2.98
N GLU A 142 -3.78 -11.34 2.01
CA GLU A 142 -4.73 -11.59 0.92
C GLU A 142 -6.12 -12.02 1.43
N LYS A 143 -6.17 -12.90 2.45
CA LYS A 143 -7.43 -13.33 3.04
C LYS A 143 -8.17 -12.17 3.69
N LEU A 144 -7.47 -11.29 4.39
CA LEU A 144 -8.05 -10.09 5.01
C LEU A 144 -8.60 -9.12 3.94
N ILE A 145 -7.85 -8.89 2.88
CA ILE A 145 -8.28 -8.05 1.75
C ILE A 145 -9.54 -8.64 1.08
N ILE A 146 -9.55 -9.94 0.78
CA ILE A 146 -10.69 -10.60 0.13
C ILE A 146 -11.92 -10.55 1.05
N GLN A 147 -11.75 -10.82 2.36
CA GLN A 147 -12.82 -10.72 3.35
C GLN A 147 -13.43 -9.31 3.42
N GLY A 148 -12.66 -8.28 3.14
CA GLY A 148 -13.15 -6.90 3.06
C GLY A 148 -14.37 -6.73 2.13
N ASN A 149 -14.49 -7.57 1.08
CA ASN A 149 -15.65 -7.56 0.18
C ASN A 149 -16.95 -8.04 0.86
N ASP A 150 -16.84 -8.90 1.88
CA ASP A 150 -17.98 -9.36 2.65
C ASP A 150 -18.38 -8.34 3.72
N LEU A 151 -17.40 -7.56 4.21
CA LEU A 151 -17.58 -6.55 5.25
C LEU A 151 -18.13 -5.21 4.72
N SER A 152 -17.99 -4.93 3.43
CA SER A 152 -18.42 -3.67 2.82
C SER A 152 -19.18 -3.85 1.51
N LYS A 153 -20.31 -3.14 1.39
CA LYS A 153 -21.06 -3.04 0.13
C LYS A 153 -20.54 -1.92 -0.78
N HIS A 154 -19.76 -0.99 -0.25
CA HIS A 154 -19.30 0.21 -0.96
C HIS A 154 -17.86 0.10 -1.46
N THR A 155 -16.99 -0.55 -0.69
CA THR A 155 -15.58 -0.71 -1.01
C THR A 155 -15.33 -2.05 -1.70
N ARG A 156 -14.65 -2.02 -2.82
CA ARG A 156 -14.19 -3.22 -3.52
C ARG A 156 -12.72 -3.48 -3.22
N PHE A 157 -12.41 -4.69 -2.85
CA PHE A 157 -11.06 -5.11 -2.50
C PHE A 157 -10.51 -6.12 -3.52
N VAL A 158 -9.28 -5.89 -3.97
CA VAL A 158 -8.60 -6.73 -4.96
C VAL A 158 -7.17 -6.99 -4.52
N CYS A 159 -6.71 -8.25 -4.63
CA CYS A 159 -5.30 -8.61 -4.52
C CYS A 159 -4.70 -8.85 -5.91
N VAL A 160 -3.49 -8.33 -6.14
CA VAL A 160 -2.71 -8.59 -7.34
C VAL A 160 -1.41 -9.26 -6.92
N ARG A 161 -1.17 -10.49 -7.38
CA ARG A 161 0.10 -11.20 -7.16
C ARG A 161 1.09 -10.81 -8.23
N GLY A 162 2.23 -10.26 -7.83
CA GLY A 162 3.37 -10.04 -8.68
C GLY A 162 4.44 -11.13 -8.46
N GLY A 163 5.17 -11.48 -9.51
CA GLY A 163 6.42 -12.24 -9.38
C GLY A 163 7.59 -11.31 -9.05
N ASN A 164 8.80 -11.72 -9.45
CA ASN A 164 9.98 -10.86 -9.30
C ASN A 164 9.86 -9.64 -10.22
N VAL A 165 9.96 -8.46 -9.65
CA VAL A 165 9.84 -7.20 -10.38
C VAL A 165 11.22 -6.76 -10.84
N MET A 166 11.45 -6.78 -12.15
CA MET A 166 12.71 -6.33 -12.74
C MET A 166 12.98 -4.87 -12.40
N GLY A 167 14.24 -4.55 -12.04
CA GLY A 167 14.66 -3.19 -11.70
C GLY A 167 14.16 -2.70 -10.32
N SER A 168 13.58 -3.57 -9.48
CA SER A 168 13.27 -3.24 -8.10
C SER A 168 14.45 -3.51 -7.16
N ASN A 169 14.52 -2.76 -6.06
CA ASN A 169 15.50 -3.01 -5.00
C ASN A 169 15.03 -4.21 -4.14
N GLY A 170 15.69 -5.35 -4.32
CA GLY A 170 15.45 -6.59 -3.59
C GLY A 170 14.44 -7.53 -4.23
#